data_8de94bb83b473825d58003b9c0d3c17a
#
_entry.id   8de94bb83b473825d58003b9c0d3c17a
#
_cell.length_a   1.000
_cell.length_b   1.000
_cell.length_c   1.000
_cell.angle_alpha   90.00
_cell.angle_beta   90.00
_cell.angle_gamma   90.00
#
_symmetry.space_group_name_H-M   'P 1'
#
loop_
_entity.id
_entity.type
_entity.pdbx_description
1 polymer ?
#
loop_
_entity_poly.entity_id
_entity_poly.type
_entity_poly.pdbx_seq_one_letter_code
_entity_poly.pdbx_strand_id
1 'polypeptide(L)'
;MDKILLIKLLAIGITIFYIFRNNERTSNWIGGLLAASFGLTLFGSGALTSIAIILYTLTLVATLFLVLTGKIVNEQRTLFSVFLLLAIINSTPMLLNLPNYGIFYYLAIIGTLLYGYFQLKHRTVNILVVTSIPVISFILTLSELIN
;
A
#
# COMPACT_ATOMS: atom_id res chain seq x y z
N MET A 1 -12.02 11.99 17.21
CA MET A 1 -11.37 10.83 16.59
C MET A 1 -10.34 11.36 15.60
N ASP A 2 -9.12 10.90 15.67
CA ASP A 2 -8.03 11.37 14.83
C ASP A 2 -8.32 11.04 13.35
N LYS A 3 -8.23 12.02 12.46
CA LYS A 3 -8.54 11.85 11.03
C LYS A 3 -7.69 10.73 10.40
N ILE A 4 -6.45 10.61 10.85
CA ILE A 4 -5.52 9.55 10.40
C ILE A 4 -6.02 8.16 10.82
N LEU A 5 -6.50 8.04 12.07
CA LEU A 5 -7.07 6.79 12.57
C LEU A 5 -8.28 6.36 11.76
N LEU A 6 -9.17 7.30 11.44
CA LEU A 6 -10.36 7.03 10.63
C LEU A 6 -9.98 6.50 9.23
N ILE A 7 -9.02 7.15 8.58
CA ILE A 7 -8.55 6.74 7.24
C ILE A 7 -7.97 5.32 7.28
N LYS A 8 -7.14 5.02 8.29
CA LYS A 8 -6.57 3.67 8.47
C LYS A 8 -7.65 2.61 8.68
N LEU A 9 -8.64 2.88 9.54
CA LEU A 9 -9.75 1.96 9.81
C LEU A 9 -10.60 1.72 8.56
N LEU A 10 -10.91 2.76 7.80
CA LEU A 10 -11.63 2.64 6.53
C LEU A 10 -10.86 1.79 5.52
N ALA A 11 -9.54 1.99 5.40
CA ALA A 11 -8.69 1.20 4.52
C ALA A 11 -8.72 -0.28 4.86
N ILE A 12 -8.54 -0.60 6.14
CA ILE A 12 -8.58 -1.99 6.63
C ILE A 12 -9.96 -2.59 6.36
N GLY A 13 -11.03 -1.86 6.68
CA GLY A 13 -12.41 -2.32 6.48
C GLY A 13 -12.72 -2.60 5.01
N ILE A 14 -12.34 -1.70 4.11
CA ILE A 14 -12.50 -1.89 2.66
C ILE A 14 -11.72 -3.12 2.18
N THR A 15 -10.46 -3.27 2.62
CA THR A 15 -9.62 -4.41 2.23
C THR A 15 -10.21 -5.72 2.70
N ILE A 16 -10.67 -5.80 3.95
CA ILE A 16 -11.31 -7.00 4.50
C ILE A 16 -12.59 -7.32 3.72
N PHE A 17 -13.43 -6.32 3.45
CA PHE A 17 -14.66 -6.51 2.67
C PHE A 17 -14.36 -7.10 1.28
N TYR A 18 -13.33 -6.60 0.59
CA TYR A 18 -12.93 -7.14 -0.71
C TYR A 18 -12.36 -8.55 -0.64
N ILE A 19 -11.60 -8.90 0.41
CA ILE A 19 -11.10 -10.26 0.64
C ILE A 19 -12.25 -11.26 0.72
N PHE A 20 -13.32 -10.94 1.44
CA PHE A 20 -14.49 -11.82 1.53
C PHE A 20 -15.26 -11.97 0.21
N ARG A 21 -15.18 -10.99 -0.66
CA ARG A 21 -15.87 -10.99 -1.96
C ARG A 21 -15.03 -11.57 -3.10
N ASN A 22 -13.74 -11.67 -2.94
CA ASN A 22 -12.79 -12.07 -3.98
C ASN A 22 -12.42 -13.55 -3.83
N ASN A 23 -12.52 -14.31 -4.93
CA ASN A 23 -12.16 -15.73 -4.96
C ASN A 23 -10.66 -15.96 -5.23
N GLU A 24 -9.88 -14.93 -5.51
CA GLU A 24 -8.47 -15.07 -5.86
C GLU A 24 -7.59 -15.15 -4.61
N ARG A 25 -7.14 -16.38 -4.31
CA ARG A 25 -6.45 -16.71 -3.07
C ARG A 25 -5.17 -15.89 -2.85
N THR A 26 -4.37 -15.68 -3.90
CA THR A 26 -3.10 -14.94 -3.80
C THR A 26 -3.32 -13.47 -3.47
N SER A 27 -4.25 -12.80 -4.16
CA SER A 27 -4.60 -11.40 -3.87
C SER A 27 -5.17 -11.23 -2.46
N ASN A 28 -5.95 -12.20 -1.99
CA ASN A 28 -6.50 -12.20 -0.64
C ASN A 28 -5.41 -12.29 0.44
N TRP A 29 -4.39 -13.11 0.25
CA TRP A 29 -3.24 -13.18 1.15
C TRP A 29 -2.47 -11.87 1.19
N ILE A 30 -2.20 -11.27 0.04
CA ILE A 30 -1.51 -9.98 -0.04
C ILE A 30 -2.32 -8.89 0.66
N GLY A 31 -3.61 -8.78 0.36
CA GLY A 31 -4.50 -7.83 1.01
C GLY A 31 -4.58 -8.03 2.53
N GLY A 32 -4.67 -9.28 2.98
CA GLY A 32 -4.68 -9.63 4.40
C GLY A 32 -3.40 -9.24 5.13
N LEU A 33 -2.23 -9.49 4.55
CA LEU A 33 -0.94 -9.09 5.12
C LEU A 33 -0.77 -7.56 5.16
N LEU A 34 -1.19 -6.85 4.11
CA LEU A 34 -1.18 -5.40 4.10
C LEU A 34 -2.15 -4.81 5.14
N ALA A 35 -3.36 -5.37 5.26
CA ALA A 35 -4.32 -4.94 6.28
C ALA A 35 -3.81 -5.23 7.70
N ALA A 36 -3.18 -6.38 7.93
CA ALA A 36 -2.57 -6.73 9.21
C ALA A 36 -1.44 -5.77 9.57
N SER A 37 -0.56 -5.43 8.61
CA SER A 37 0.52 -4.47 8.84
C SER A 37 -0.02 -3.08 9.23
N PHE A 38 -1.05 -2.60 8.55
CA PHE A 38 -1.72 -1.34 8.92
C PHE A 38 -2.40 -1.43 10.28
N GLY A 39 -3.06 -2.56 10.57
CA GLY A 39 -3.70 -2.80 11.87
C GLY A 39 -2.70 -2.72 13.04
N LEU A 40 -1.52 -3.29 12.88
CA LEU A 40 -0.46 -3.22 13.89
C LEU A 40 -0.03 -1.78 14.19
N THR A 41 -0.07 -0.87 13.22
CA THR A 41 0.25 0.55 13.46
C THR A 41 -0.77 1.27 14.34
N LEU A 42 -1.96 0.70 14.55
CA LEU A 42 -3.01 1.30 15.39
C LEU A 42 -2.71 1.14 16.89
N PHE A 43 -1.89 0.16 17.27
CA PHE A 43 -1.58 -0.13 18.67
C PHE A 43 -0.49 0.78 19.29
N GLY A 44 0.14 1.66 18.49
CA GLY A 44 0.96 2.77 18.97
C GLY A 44 2.26 2.44 19.72
N SER A 45 2.63 1.17 19.90
CA SER A 45 3.92 0.81 20.51
C SER A 45 5.04 0.84 19.48
N GLY A 46 6.20 1.44 19.82
CA GLY A 46 7.33 1.56 18.89
C GLY A 46 7.78 0.23 18.28
N ALA A 47 7.80 -0.86 19.06
CA ALA A 47 8.16 -2.19 18.58
C ALA A 47 7.13 -2.73 17.57
N LEU A 48 5.83 -2.61 17.85
CA LEU A 48 4.77 -3.05 16.94
C LEU A 48 4.75 -2.24 15.65
N THR A 49 5.02 -0.95 15.72
CA THR A 49 5.14 -0.09 14.54
C THR A 49 6.30 -0.52 13.65
N SER A 50 7.46 -0.84 14.23
CA SER A 50 8.61 -1.35 13.47
C SER A 50 8.30 -2.69 12.78
N ILE A 51 7.66 -3.62 13.49
CA ILE A 51 7.22 -4.90 12.92
C ILE A 51 6.22 -4.66 11.79
N ALA A 52 5.27 -3.74 11.97
CA ALA A 52 4.28 -3.39 10.96
C ALA A 52 4.93 -2.87 9.67
N ILE A 53 5.90 -1.97 9.78
CA ILE A 53 6.59 -1.39 8.62
C ILE A 53 7.40 -2.46 7.88
N ILE A 54 8.10 -3.33 8.62
CA ILE A 54 8.86 -4.45 8.04
C ILE A 54 7.90 -5.39 7.29
N LEU A 55 6.80 -5.80 7.92
CA LEU A 55 5.79 -6.67 7.33
C LEU A 55 5.20 -6.04 6.06
N TYR A 56 4.88 -4.75 6.11
CA TYR A 56 4.38 -3.99 4.97
C TYR A 56 5.38 -4.01 3.79
N THR A 57 6.62 -3.67 4.05
CA THR A 57 7.66 -3.60 3.02
C THR A 57 7.95 -4.99 2.42
N LEU A 58 8.04 -6.03 3.24
CA LEU A 58 8.22 -7.40 2.77
C LEU A 58 7.05 -7.86 1.90
N THR A 59 5.82 -7.50 2.26
CA THR A 59 4.63 -7.82 1.46
C THR A 59 4.67 -7.12 0.11
N LEU A 60 5.09 -5.85 0.05
CA LEU A 60 5.25 -5.14 -1.22
C LEU A 60 6.33 -5.76 -2.10
N VAL A 61 7.48 -6.15 -1.53
CA VAL A 61 8.56 -6.83 -2.26
C VAL A 61 8.10 -8.17 -2.81
N ALA A 62 7.40 -8.98 -2.00
CA ALA A 62 6.83 -10.24 -2.45
C ALA A 62 5.80 -10.03 -3.57
N THR A 63 4.95 -9.01 -3.45
CA THR A 63 3.97 -8.64 -4.48
C THR A 63 4.67 -8.23 -5.78
N LEU A 64 5.71 -7.43 -5.69
CA LEU A 64 6.53 -7.04 -6.85
C LEU A 64 7.11 -8.26 -7.56
N PHE A 65 7.65 -9.21 -6.81
CA PHE A 65 8.17 -10.47 -7.38
C PHE A 65 7.08 -11.26 -8.09
N LEU A 66 5.88 -11.37 -7.52
CA LEU A 66 4.74 -12.05 -8.14
C LEU A 66 4.25 -11.33 -9.42
N VAL A 67 4.29 -10.01 -9.44
CA VAL A 67 3.99 -9.20 -10.63
C VAL A 67 5.04 -9.42 -11.71
N LEU A 68 6.32 -9.37 -11.37
CA LEU A 68 7.42 -9.59 -12.32
C LEU A 68 7.40 -10.98 -12.94
N THR A 69 6.98 -11.99 -12.20
CA THR A 69 6.81 -13.37 -12.70
C THR A 69 5.49 -13.58 -13.45
N GLY A 70 4.62 -12.55 -13.57
CA GLY A 70 3.35 -12.62 -14.28
C GLY A 70 2.26 -13.43 -13.58
N LYS A 71 2.40 -13.71 -12.28
CA LYS A 71 1.42 -14.53 -11.54
C LYS A 71 0.17 -13.77 -11.12
N ILE A 72 0.23 -12.45 -11.00
CA ILE A 72 -0.88 -11.64 -10.46
C ILE A 72 -1.45 -10.67 -11.49
N VAL A 73 -0.60 -10.01 -12.28
CA VAL A 73 -0.99 -8.98 -13.24
C VAL A 73 -0.33 -9.28 -14.58
N ASN A 74 -1.12 -9.54 -15.60
CA ASN A 74 -0.62 -9.80 -16.96
C ASN A 74 -0.57 -8.52 -17.79
N GLU A 75 -1.59 -7.66 -17.68
CA GLU A 75 -1.65 -6.40 -18.39
C GLU A 75 -0.94 -5.29 -17.61
N GLN A 76 -0.16 -4.47 -18.33
CA GLN A 76 0.58 -3.32 -17.77
C GLN A 76 1.51 -3.66 -16.60
N ARG A 77 2.08 -4.86 -16.63
CA ARG A 77 3.01 -5.37 -15.62
C ARG A 77 4.13 -4.40 -15.29
N THR A 78 4.70 -3.73 -16.30
CA THR A 78 5.78 -2.76 -16.10
C THR A 78 5.35 -1.55 -15.28
N LEU A 79 4.21 -0.94 -15.62
CA LEU A 79 3.69 0.22 -14.89
C LEU A 79 3.28 -0.14 -13.46
N PHE A 80 2.70 -1.33 -13.27
CA PHE A 80 2.35 -1.81 -11.95
C PHE A 80 3.58 -2.11 -11.08
N SER A 81 4.65 -2.64 -11.69
CA SER A 81 5.93 -2.81 -11.01
C SER A 81 6.55 -1.47 -10.60
N VAL A 82 6.46 -0.44 -11.44
CA VAL A 82 6.89 0.92 -11.08
C VAL A 82 6.10 1.45 -9.89
N PHE A 83 4.78 1.28 -9.88
CA PHE A 83 3.93 1.68 -8.75
C PHE A 83 4.36 1.01 -7.44
N LEU A 84 4.62 -0.31 -7.46
CA LEU A 84 5.08 -1.04 -6.28
C LEU A 84 6.48 -0.59 -5.82
N LEU A 85 7.40 -0.34 -6.76
CA LEU A 85 8.71 0.22 -6.45
C LEU A 85 8.60 1.59 -5.76
N LEU A 86 7.74 2.48 -6.26
CA LEU A 86 7.48 3.76 -5.62
C LEU A 86 6.94 3.59 -4.19
N ALA A 87 6.04 2.62 -3.97
CA ALA A 87 5.51 2.32 -2.65
C ALA A 87 6.60 1.80 -1.69
N ILE A 88 7.50 0.93 -2.17
CA ILE A 88 8.64 0.41 -1.40
C ILE A 88 9.58 1.56 -1.04
N ILE A 89 9.96 2.39 -1.99
CA ILE A 89 10.85 3.55 -1.75
C ILE A 89 10.19 4.52 -0.76
N ASN A 90 8.89 4.79 -0.89
CA ASN A 90 8.16 5.68 0.01
C ASN A 90 8.07 5.15 1.45
N SER A 91 8.23 3.84 1.68
CA SER A 91 8.29 3.25 3.02
C SER A 91 9.67 3.37 3.69
N THR A 92 10.72 3.73 2.93
CA THR A 92 12.11 3.79 3.41
C THR A 92 12.33 4.77 4.58
N PRO A 93 11.78 6.01 4.56
CA PRO A 93 11.92 6.91 5.69
C PRO A 93 11.37 6.34 6.99
N MET A 94 10.23 5.65 6.91
CA MET A 94 9.62 5.01 8.08
C MET A 94 10.48 3.86 8.62
N LEU A 95 11.09 3.06 7.72
CA LEU A 95 11.98 1.95 8.08
C LEU A 95 13.25 2.43 8.77
N LEU A 96 13.81 3.54 8.30
CA LEU A 96 15.11 4.05 8.75
C LEU A 96 14.99 5.19 9.78
N ASN A 97 13.77 5.52 10.23
CA ASN A 97 13.48 6.68 11.10
C ASN A 97 14.08 7.98 10.54
N LEU A 98 14.06 8.14 9.22
CA LEU A 98 14.56 9.34 8.55
C LEU A 98 13.43 10.38 8.41
N PRO A 99 13.76 11.67 8.41
CA PRO A 99 12.77 12.70 8.07
C PRO A 99 12.32 12.55 6.62
N ASN A 100 11.04 12.86 6.36
CA ASN A 100 10.51 12.91 5.00
C ASN A 100 11.13 14.10 4.25
N TYR A 101 11.88 13.82 3.21
CA TYR A 101 12.41 14.83 2.30
C TYR A 101 11.41 15.10 1.17
N GLY A 102 11.51 16.25 0.54
CA GLY A 102 10.61 16.66 -0.57
C GLY A 102 10.49 15.64 -1.70
N ILE A 103 11.50 14.81 -1.94
CA ILE A 103 11.47 13.75 -2.95
C ILE A 103 10.37 12.71 -2.67
N PHE A 104 10.09 12.39 -1.40
CA PHE A 104 9.06 11.41 -1.04
C PHE A 104 7.65 11.94 -1.35
N TYR A 105 7.42 13.25 -1.26
CA TYR A 105 6.16 13.86 -1.68
C TYR A 105 5.94 13.74 -3.18
N TYR A 106 6.96 14.00 -3.99
CA TYR A 106 6.87 13.80 -5.45
C TYR A 106 6.60 12.33 -5.80
N LEU A 107 7.28 11.40 -5.15
CA LEU A 107 7.05 9.96 -5.34
C LEU A 107 5.61 9.56 -4.96
N ALA A 108 5.07 10.12 -3.87
CA ALA A 108 3.70 9.88 -3.45
C ALA A 108 2.67 10.46 -4.45
N ILE A 109 2.92 11.64 -5.02
CA ILE A 109 2.08 12.21 -6.07
C ILE A 109 2.06 11.31 -7.31
N ILE A 110 3.25 10.90 -7.81
CA ILE A 110 3.37 10.03 -8.98
C ILE A 110 2.67 8.69 -8.71
N GLY A 111 2.89 8.09 -7.53
CA GLY A 111 2.24 6.83 -7.14
C GLY A 111 0.72 6.94 -7.10
N THR A 112 0.18 8.04 -6.58
CA THR A 112 -1.27 8.29 -6.55
C THR A 112 -1.85 8.48 -7.95
N LEU A 113 -1.16 9.19 -8.84
CA LEU A 113 -1.57 9.36 -10.23
C LEU A 113 -1.56 8.03 -11.01
N LEU A 114 -0.53 7.21 -10.80
CA LEU A 114 -0.47 5.86 -11.38
C LEU A 114 -1.63 4.99 -10.90
N TYR A 115 -1.96 5.05 -9.61
CA TYR A 115 -3.12 4.36 -9.07
C TYR A 115 -4.42 4.80 -9.73
N GLY A 116 -4.65 6.10 -9.86
CA GLY A 116 -5.81 6.65 -10.56
C GLY A 116 -5.91 6.13 -12.00
N TYR A 117 -4.80 6.08 -12.71
CA TYR A 117 -4.72 5.53 -14.06
C TYR A 117 -5.13 4.04 -14.09
N PHE A 118 -4.61 3.22 -13.15
CA PHE A 118 -5.00 1.82 -13.04
C PHE A 118 -6.49 1.64 -12.75
N GLN A 119 -7.05 2.45 -11.85
CA GLN A 119 -8.47 2.40 -11.52
C GLN A 119 -9.37 2.71 -12.73
N LEU A 120 -8.95 3.65 -13.56
CA LEU A 120 -9.71 4.01 -14.77
C LEU A 120 -9.64 2.93 -15.86
N LYS A 121 -8.49 2.27 -16.00
CA LYS A 121 -8.24 1.31 -17.08
C LYS A 121 -8.58 -0.13 -16.69
N HIS A 122 -8.32 -0.54 -15.46
CA HIS A 122 -8.53 -1.88 -14.93
C HIS A 122 -9.50 -1.85 -13.76
N ARG A 123 -10.78 -1.97 -14.04
CA ARG A 123 -11.84 -2.05 -13.02
C ARG A 123 -11.93 -3.43 -12.37
N THR A 124 -10.83 -4.17 -12.24
CA THR A 124 -10.83 -5.50 -11.64
C THR A 124 -10.63 -5.43 -10.14
N VAL A 125 -11.48 -6.15 -9.41
CA VAL A 125 -11.49 -6.19 -7.94
C VAL A 125 -10.12 -6.58 -7.35
N ASN A 126 -9.36 -7.43 -8.03
CA ASN A 126 -8.06 -7.93 -7.57
C ASN A 126 -7.00 -6.82 -7.47
N ILE A 127 -6.99 -5.90 -8.42
CA ILE A 127 -6.07 -4.75 -8.42
C ILE A 127 -6.41 -3.79 -7.27
N LEU A 128 -7.69 -3.61 -6.95
CA LEU A 128 -8.12 -2.77 -5.84
C LEU A 128 -7.60 -3.26 -4.50
N VAL A 129 -7.64 -4.58 -4.24
CA VAL A 129 -7.15 -5.15 -2.98
C VAL A 129 -5.65 -4.93 -2.82
N VAL A 130 -4.88 -5.14 -3.89
CA VAL A 130 -3.40 -5.02 -3.85
C VAL A 130 -2.94 -3.57 -3.77
N THR A 131 -3.72 -2.62 -4.30
CA THR A 131 -3.26 -1.23 -4.46
C THR A 131 -3.89 -0.23 -3.49
N SER A 132 -4.92 -0.60 -2.74
CA SER A 132 -5.61 0.33 -1.84
C SER A 132 -4.73 0.80 -0.67
N ILE A 133 -4.05 -0.12 0.01
CA ILE A 133 -3.22 0.21 1.18
C ILE A 133 -1.95 0.99 0.81
N PRO A 134 -1.17 0.63 -0.22
CA PRO A 134 -0.08 1.48 -0.72
C PRO A 134 -0.51 2.91 -1.06
N VAL A 135 -1.69 3.09 -1.67
CA VAL A 135 -2.20 4.43 -1.98
C VAL A 135 -2.50 5.24 -0.71
N ILE A 136 -3.03 4.59 0.30
CA ILE A 136 -3.27 5.27 1.58
C ILE A 136 -1.95 5.68 2.23
N SER A 137 -0.90 4.86 2.11
CA SER A 137 0.45 5.24 2.54
C SER A 137 0.94 6.50 1.82
N PHE A 138 0.72 6.63 0.51
CA PHE A 138 1.02 7.85 -0.24
C PHE A 138 0.19 9.05 0.24
N ILE A 139 -1.11 8.87 0.46
CA ILE A 139 -1.99 9.93 0.96
C ILE A 139 -1.54 10.40 2.35
N LEU A 140 -1.13 9.50 3.22
CA LEU A 140 -0.60 9.84 4.54
C LEU A 140 0.69 10.64 4.43
N THR A 141 1.62 10.25 3.55
CA THR A 141 2.83 11.04 3.26
C THR A 141 2.47 12.45 2.78
N LEU A 142 1.50 12.57 1.86
CA LEU A 142 1.07 13.88 1.37
C LEU A 142 0.37 14.72 2.45
N SER A 143 -0.33 14.09 3.39
CA SER A 143 -0.99 14.82 4.49
C SER A 143 -0.03 15.50 5.45
N GLU A 144 1.22 15.00 5.55
CA GLU A 144 2.27 15.65 6.34
C GLU A 144 2.71 17.01 5.74
N LEU A 145 2.44 17.25 4.47
CA LEU A 145 2.76 18.49 3.76
C LEU A 145 1.75 19.61 4.10
N ILE A 146 0.56 19.25 4.58
CA ILE A 146 -0.55 20.17 4.84
C ILE A 146 -0.61 20.56 6.33
N ASN A 147 0.07 19.83 7.19
CA ASN A 147 0.19 20.11 8.63
C ASN A 147 1.49 20.81 8.95
#